data_d5aa8ef8ee9f66b791a335566f8056b4
#
_entry.id   d5aa8ef8ee9f66b791a335566f8056b4
#
_cell.length_a   1.000
_cell.length_b   1.000
_cell.length_c   1.000
_cell.angle_alpha   90.00
_cell.angle_beta   90.00
_cell.angle_gamma   90.00
#
_symmetry.space_group_name_H-M   'P 1'
#
loop_
_entity.id
_entity.type
_entity.pdbx_description
1 polymer ?
#
loop_
_entity_poly.entity_id
_entity_poly.type
_entity_poly.pdbx_seq_one_letter_code
_entity_poly.pdbx_strand_id
1 'polypeptide(L)'
;MISPKSLMKIATTASVVAMTVSVAVVPAYAMQDIAIEDTPSSFAATVDDVQNSSNSMPDNPNATLPETVSENISDDSTVVSENLAVTPEGDVQNIETGETVTDAQLVGTQSQQPDPLAKTNGESFIPVSASNVKDAVEQSVKQSVEQSSSKNGATVKLAKFDGNDYGAHWGTYNNTKAFFDYRNNLFAQQAKGVIDVSSWQGDIDWAKAKAGGVEGAIIRLGFGWGNDADAKAQRNINECKRLGIPFGIYWYSYAEDASGSRQEGNDVVSKLRQFGVSPNDLKYPVYYDLESWTWTGHTPPTNPNVYNGIVNAWYGALQSGGYQNLGVYSYTSYLQGPLNNANIYAKTRWVAQYGPQMEFTAFGTNDRGW
;
A
#
# COMPACT_ATOMS: atom_id res chain seq x y z
N MET A 1 8.68 29.07 -8.57
CA MET A 1 7.61 28.95 -7.55
C MET A 1 6.74 27.77 -7.98
N ILE A 2 6.87 26.63 -7.33
CA ILE A 2 6.04 25.45 -7.59
C ILE A 2 4.77 25.62 -6.75
N SER A 3 3.62 25.56 -7.41
CA SER A 3 2.30 25.72 -6.80
C SER A 3 2.09 24.71 -5.66
N PRO A 4 1.38 25.04 -4.57
CA PRO A 4 0.98 24.10 -3.52
C PRO A 4 0.34 22.81 -4.04
N LYS A 5 -0.32 22.88 -5.20
CA LYS A 5 -0.90 21.73 -5.91
C LYS A 5 0.13 20.68 -6.37
N SER A 6 1.41 21.10 -6.55
CA SER A 6 2.47 20.17 -6.95
C SER A 6 3.03 19.38 -5.77
N LEU A 7 3.01 19.99 -4.57
CA LEU A 7 3.37 19.30 -3.32
C LEU A 7 2.28 18.28 -2.92
N MET A 8 1.02 18.64 -3.17
CA MET A 8 -0.11 17.75 -2.87
C MET A 8 -0.13 16.49 -3.75
N LYS A 9 0.28 16.60 -5.04
CA LYS A 9 0.40 15.42 -5.92
C LYS A 9 1.50 14.44 -5.49
N ILE A 10 2.55 14.92 -4.81
CA ILE A 10 3.62 14.04 -4.28
C ILE A 10 3.14 13.33 -3.00
N ALA A 11 2.22 13.94 -2.26
CA ALA A 11 1.66 13.38 -1.03
C ALA A 11 0.52 12.37 -1.29
N THR A 12 -0.19 12.47 -2.42
CA THR A 12 -1.36 11.63 -2.72
C THR A 12 -1.04 10.25 -3.29
N THR A 13 0.18 10.04 -3.77
CA THR A 13 0.64 8.72 -4.25
C THR A 13 1.53 7.98 -3.25
N ALA A 14 1.81 8.59 -2.10
CA ALA A 14 2.57 7.96 -1.05
C ALA A 14 1.59 7.49 0.03
N SER A 15 1.44 6.18 0.21
CA SER A 15 0.74 5.63 1.37
C SER A 15 1.39 6.18 2.63
N VAL A 16 0.70 7.06 3.36
CA VAL A 16 1.19 7.55 4.65
C VAL A 16 1.01 6.44 5.67
N VAL A 17 2.11 5.82 6.03
CA VAL A 17 2.14 4.78 7.06
C VAL A 17 2.38 5.44 8.40
N ALA A 18 1.45 5.30 9.32
CA ALA A 18 1.65 5.70 10.70
C ALA A 18 2.40 4.58 11.45
N MET A 19 3.63 4.84 11.89
CA MET A 19 4.40 3.90 12.68
C MET A 19 4.47 4.33 14.14
N THR A 20 4.24 3.38 15.03
CA THR A 20 4.54 3.57 16.46
C THR A 20 5.93 3.01 16.73
N VAL A 21 6.81 3.83 17.24
CA VAL A 21 8.14 3.40 17.68
C VAL A 21 8.24 3.62 19.17
N SER A 22 8.34 2.54 19.93
CA SER A 22 8.71 2.60 21.34
C SER A 22 10.20 2.87 21.46
N VAL A 23 10.61 4.12 21.44
CA VAL A 23 12.01 4.51 21.66
C VAL A 23 12.09 5.71 22.59
N ALA A 24 13.13 5.71 23.41
CA ALA A 24 13.45 6.70 24.42
C ALA A 24 13.36 8.15 23.90
N VAL A 25 12.88 9.00 24.79
CA VAL A 25 12.61 10.42 24.66
C VAL A 25 13.71 11.18 23.91
N VAL A 26 13.38 11.71 22.75
CA VAL A 26 14.10 12.81 22.10
C VAL A 26 13.17 14.01 22.11
N PRO A 27 13.65 15.21 22.50
CA PRO A 27 12.76 16.37 22.60
C PRO A 27 12.12 16.71 21.27
N ALA A 28 10.81 16.81 21.27
CA ALA A 28 10.02 17.22 20.12
C ALA A 28 10.32 18.69 19.80
N TYR A 29 10.80 18.96 18.61
CA TYR A 29 10.67 20.30 18.03
C TYR A 29 9.20 20.47 17.60
N ALA A 30 8.58 21.54 18.10
CA ALA A 30 7.24 21.91 17.69
C ALA A 30 7.20 22.10 16.18
N MET A 31 6.55 21.19 15.45
CA MET A 31 6.11 21.48 14.10
C MET A 31 4.93 22.44 14.20
N GLN A 32 5.01 23.53 13.47
CA GLN A 32 3.86 24.39 13.27
C GLN A 32 2.77 23.56 12.62
N ASP A 33 1.57 23.64 13.18
CA ASP A 33 0.36 23.15 12.55
C ASP A 33 0.31 23.71 11.13
N ILE A 34 0.51 22.87 10.13
CA ILE A 34 0.03 23.20 8.80
C ILE A 34 -1.49 23.08 8.96
N ALA A 35 -2.13 24.22 9.16
CA ALA A 35 -3.58 24.30 9.09
C ALA A 35 -3.96 23.74 7.71
N ILE A 36 -4.47 22.53 7.68
CA ILE A 36 -5.31 22.09 6.59
C ILE A 36 -6.49 23.04 6.69
N GLU A 37 -6.61 23.97 5.74
CA GLU A 37 -7.77 24.84 5.67
C GLU A 37 -8.98 23.93 5.79
N ASP A 38 -9.80 24.17 6.83
CA ASP A 38 -11.10 23.57 7.00
C ASP A 38 -11.91 23.83 5.73
N THR A 39 -11.83 22.93 4.77
CA THR A 39 -12.90 22.83 3.80
C THR A 39 -14.11 22.39 4.58
N PRO A 40 -15.21 23.18 4.55
CA PRO A 40 -16.38 22.83 5.31
C PRO A 40 -16.78 21.41 4.92
N SER A 41 -16.72 20.50 5.88
CA SER A 41 -17.16 19.13 5.71
C SER A 41 -18.67 19.15 5.46
N SER A 42 -19.04 19.22 4.19
CA SER A 42 -20.43 18.97 3.77
C SER A 42 -20.79 17.48 3.79
N PHE A 43 -19.90 16.64 4.31
CA PHE A 43 -20.11 15.23 4.55
C PHE A 43 -20.18 14.94 6.03
N ALA A 44 -21.30 15.32 6.66
CA ALA A 44 -21.76 14.58 7.80
C ALA A 44 -22.46 13.31 7.29
N ALA A 45 -21.68 12.41 6.69
CA ALA A 45 -22.14 11.04 6.56
C ALA A 45 -22.42 10.52 7.97
N THR A 46 -23.59 9.97 8.21
CA THR A 46 -23.87 9.31 9.48
C THR A 46 -22.90 8.13 9.62
N VAL A 47 -22.61 7.70 10.85
CA VAL A 47 -21.75 6.54 11.11
C VAL A 47 -22.21 5.31 10.32
N ASP A 48 -23.52 5.18 10.11
CA ASP A 48 -24.13 4.10 9.34
C ASP A 48 -23.84 4.21 7.83
N ASP A 49 -23.80 5.43 7.28
CA ASP A 49 -23.46 5.66 5.87
C ASP A 49 -21.99 5.33 5.60
N VAL A 50 -21.09 5.67 6.53
CA VAL A 50 -19.67 5.35 6.44
C VAL A 50 -19.44 3.83 6.55
N GLN A 51 -20.14 3.15 7.48
CA GLN A 51 -20.03 1.69 7.60
C GLN A 51 -20.60 0.95 6.38
N ASN A 52 -21.73 1.41 5.84
CA ASN A 52 -22.33 0.80 4.66
C ASN A 52 -21.48 1.03 3.40
N SER A 53 -20.87 2.20 3.25
CA SER A 53 -19.97 2.47 2.13
C SER A 53 -18.67 1.66 2.23
N SER A 54 -18.12 1.47 3.45
CA SER A 54 -16.91 0.67 3.64
C SER A 54 -17.09 -0.81 3.34
N ASN A 55 -18.29 -1.36 3.48
CA ASN A 55 -18.58 -2.76 3.18
C ASN A 55 -18.82 -3.02 1.69
N SER A 56 -19.04 -1.98 0.91
CA SER A 56 -19.35 -2.06 -0.52
C SER A 56 -18.24 -1.53 -1.44
N MET A 57 -17.22 -0.90 -0.87
CA MET A 57 -16.11 -0.34 -1.63
C MET A 57 -14.91 -1.28 -1.68
N PRO A 58 -14.16 -1.27 -2.80
CA PRO A 58 -12.84 -1.86 -2.82
C PRO A 58 -11.98 -1.30 -1.71
N ASP A 59 -11.12 -2.12 -1.14
CA ASP A 59 -10.15 -1.76 -0.09
C ASP A 59 -9.03 -0.85 -0.65
N ASN A 60 -9.41 0.19 -1.39
CA ASN A 60 -8.47 1.11 -2.01
C ASN A 60 -9.00 2.55 -2.05
N PRO A 61 -8.55 3.43 -1.15
CA PRO A 61 -9.03 4.79 -1.06
C PRO A 61 -8.56 5.70 -2.20
N ASN A 62 -7.50 5.32 -2.93
CA ASN A 62 -6.96 6.09 -4.04
C ASN A 62 -7.56 5.68 -5.39
N ALA A 63 -8.32 4.59 -5.42
CA ALA A 63 -8.96 4.13 -6.63
C ALA A 63 -10.30 4.82 -6.83
N THR A 64 -10.52 5.27 -8.04
CA THR A 64 -11.86 5.61 -8.51
C THR A 64 -12.49 4.33 -9.03
N LEU A 65 -13.69 3.98 -8.56
CA LEU A 65 -14.43 2.88 -9.16
C LEU A 65 -14.83 3.25 -10.59
N PRO A 66 -14.84 2.28 -11.53
CA PRO A 66 -15.35 2.53 -12.87
C PRO A 66 -16.83 2.91 -12.81
N GLU A 67 -17.28 3.75 -13.73
CA GLU A 67 -18.71 4.09 -13.84
C GLU A 67 -19.55 2.89 -14.28
N THR A 68 -18.93 1.97 -15.01
CA THR A 68 -19.54 0.74 -15.51
C THR A 68 -18.56 -0.41 -15.44
N VAL A 69 -19.10 -1.60 -15.19
CA VAL A 69 -18.34 -2.87 -15.29
C VAL A 69 -18.99 -3.70 -16.41
N SER A 70 -18.18 -4.14 -17.36
CA SER A 70 -18.65 -4.98 -18.45
C SER A 70 -19.25 -6.29 -17.93
N GLU A 71 -20.35 -6.73 -18.54
CA GLU A 71 -20.94 -8.06 -18.28
C GLU A 71 -19.98 -9.21 -18.63
N ASN A 72 -18.99 -8.96 -19.49
CA ASN A 72 -17.97 -9.93 -19.88
C ASN A 72 -16.91 -10.16 -18.79
N ILE A 73 -16.83 -9.30 -17.78
CA ILE A 73 -15.96 -9.53 -16.63
C ILE A 73 -16.60 -10.58 -15.73
N SER A 74 -15.93 -11.71 -15.53
CA SER A 74 -16.41 -12.77 -14.64
C SER A 74 -16.40 -12.31 -13.18
N ASP A 75 -17.35 -12.78 -12.37
CA ASP A 75 -17.45 -12.46 -10.94
C ASP A 75 -16.26 -13.00 -10.12
N ASP A 76 -15.61 -14.04 -10.60
CA ASP A 76 -14.38 -14.64 -10.04
C ASP A 76 -13.11 -13.93 -10.51
N SER A 77 -13.21 -12.94 -11.40
CA SER A 77 -12.07 -12.09 -11.73
C SER A 77 -11.67 -11.23 -10.54
N THR A 78 -10.40 -10.85 -10.52
CA THR A 78 -9.84 -9.95 -9.50
C THR A 78 -9.57 -8.59 -10.11
N VAL A 79 -10.21 -7.55 -9.62
CA VAL A 79 -9.90 -6.15 -9.97
C VAL A 79 -8.56 -5.80 -9.34
N VAL A 80 -7.62 -5.35 -10.14
CA VAL A 80 -6.22 -5.08 -9.76
C VAL A 80 -5.80 -3.63 -9.97
N SER A 81 -6.65 -2.84 -10.60
CA SER A 81 -6.53 -1.38 -10.72
C SER A 81 -7.89 -0.79 -11.07
N GLU A 82 -7.95 0.53 -11.14
CA GLU A 82 -9.14 1.28 -11.55
C GLU A 82 -9.75 0.80 -12.89
N ASN A 83 -8.88 0.33 -13.80
CA ASN A 83 -9.30 0.01 -15.19
C ASN A 83 -9.08 -1.45 -15.58
N LEU A 84 -8.48 -2.27 -14.71
CA LEU A 84 -8.04 -3.62 -15.06
C LEU A 84 -8.56 -4.67 -14.08
N ALA A 85 -9.03 -5.77 -14.65
CA ALA A 85 -9.34 -7.00 -13.93
C ALA A 85 -8.47 -8.15 -14.47
N VAL A 86 -8.20 -9.13 -13.62
CA VAL A 86 -7.47 -10.36 -13.98
C VAL A 86 -8.41 -11.53 -13.83
N THR A 87 -8.54 -12.35 -14.89
CA THR A 87 -9.35 -13.57 -14.85
C THR A 87 -8.65 -14.66 -14.01
N PRO A 88 -9.36 -15.72 -13.58
CA PRO A 88 -8.74 -16.86 -12.92
C PRO A 88 -7.61 -17.53 -13.75
N GLU A 89 -7.68 -17.42 -15.07
CA GLU A 89 -6.68 -17.94 -16.01
C GLU A 89 -5.45 -17.03 -16.13
N GLY A 90 -5.52 -15.79 -15.59
CA GLY A 90 -4.43 -14.83 -15.59
C GLY A 90 -4.45 -13.82 -16.75
N ASP A 91 -5.53 -13.80 -17.55
CA ASP A 91 -5.71 -12.77 -18.59
C ASP A 91 -6.11 -11.44 -17.97
N VAL A 92 -5.46 -10.36 -18.42
CA VAL A 92 -5.83 -8.99 -18.04
C VAL A 92 -6.88 -8.45 -18.98
N GLN A 93 -7.97 -7.93 -18.43
CA GLN A 93 -9.08 -7.35 -19.16
C GLN A 93 -9.32 -5.90 -18.74
N ASN A 94 -9.71 -5.05 -19.68
CA ASN A 94 -10.24 -3.74 -19.36
C ASN A 94 -11.62 -3.92 -18.70
N ILE A 95 -11.81 -3.29 -17.54
CA ILE A 95 -13.01 -3.53 -16.72
C ILE A 95 -14.29 -2.96 -17.33
N GLU A 96 -14.18 -1.87 -18.10
CA GLU A 96 -15.34 -1.23 -18.73
C GLU A 96 -15.78 -1.91 -20.02
N THR A 97 -14.80 -2.40 -20.82
CA THR A 97 -15.09 -2.99 -22.13
C THR A 97 -15.16 -4.51 -22.09
N GLY A 98 -14.50 -5.15 -21.13
CA GLY A 98 -14.32 -6.60 -21.07
C GLY A 98 -13.33 -7.14 -22.11
N GLU A 99 -12.62 -6.26 -22.82
CA GLU A 99 -11.62 -6.66 -23.81
C GLU A 99 -10.32 -7.10 -23.12
N THR A 100 -9.70 -8.16 -23.64
CA THR A 100 -8.39 -8.61 -23.18
C THR A 100 -7.32 -7.62 -23.64
N VAL A 101 -6.56 -7.11 -22.66
CA VAL A 101 -5.46 -6.13 -22.85
C VAL A 101 -4.14 -6.68 -22.32
N THR A 102 -4.01 -7.99 -22.27
CA THR A 102 -2.81 -8.68 -21.77
C THR A 102 -1.59 -8.33 -22.62
N ASP A 103 -0.56 -7.78 -21.98
CA ASP A 103 0.74 -7.56 -22.58
C ASP A 103 1.88 -7.89 -21.60
N ALA A 104 3.10 -8.01 -22.11
CA ALA A 104 4.26 -8.41 -21.31
C ALA A 104 4.66 -7.38 -20.25
N GLN A 105 4.26 -6.12 -20.37
CA GLN A 105 4.54 -5.10 -19.36
C GLN A 105 3.64 -5.30 -18.13
N LEU A 106 2.42 -5.76 -18.36
CA LEU A 106 1.42 -5.97 -17.30
C LEU A 106 1.56 -7.33 -16.61
N VAL A 107 1.86 -8.38 -17.37
CA VAL A 107 1.84 -9.76 -16.85
C VAL A 107 3.18 -10.49 -16.97
N GLY A 108 4.21 -9.82 -17.44
CA GLY A 108 5.51 -10.43 -17.67
C GLY A 108 5.50 -11.45 -18.83
N THR A 109 6.54 -12.24 -18.86
CA THR A 109 6.66 -13.41 -19.74
C THR A 109 6.88 -14.65 -18.88
N GLN A 110 6.85 -15.84 -19.45
CA GLN A 110 7.08 -17.07 -18.70
C GLN A 110 8.42 -17.10 -17.92
N SER A 111 9.39 -16.29 -18.30
CA SER A 111 10.72 -16.25 -17.66
C SER A 111 11.06 -14.93 -16.98
N GLN A 112 10.19 -13.92 -17.02
CA GLN A 112 10.45 -12.59 -16.48
C GLN A 112 9.21 -12.04 -15.80
N GLN A 113 9.34 -11.71 -14.51
CA GLN A 113 8.30 -11.08 -13.72
C GLN A 113 8.02 -9.65 -14.23
N PRO A 114 6.75 -9.20 -14.24
CA PRO A 114 6.42 -7.81 -14.53
C PRO A 114 6.76 -6.90 -13.34
N ASP A 115 6.88 -5.60 -13.57
CA ASP A 115 6.85 -4.64 -12.46
C ASP A 115 5.47 -4.71 -11.78
N PRO A 116 5.39 -5.00 -10.47
CA PRO A 116 4.10 -5.18 -9.78
C PRO A 116 3.19 -3.95 -9.87
N LEU A 117 3.77 -2.75 -9.97
CA LEU A 117 3.04 -1.49 -10.06
C LEU A 117 2.68 -1.07 -11.50
N ALA A 118 3.02 -1.87 -12.51
CA ALA A 118 2.71 -1.52 -13.90
C ALA A 118 1.20 -1.43 -14.17
N LYS A 119 0.40 -2.29 -13.53
CA LYS A 119 -1.07 -2.30 -13.67
C LYS A 119 -1.76 -1.06 -13.08
N THR A 120 -1.11 -0.42 -12.13
CA THR A 120 -1.65 0.72 -11.37
C THR A 120 -0.97 2.04 -11.70
N ASN A 121 -0.04 2.06 -12.64
CA ASN A 121 0.81 3.23 -12.92
C ASN A 121 1.52 3.77 -11.67
N GLY A 122 1.93 2.88 -10.78
CA GLY A 122 2.64 3.23 -9.57
C GLY A 122 1.76 3.61 -8.38
N GLU A 123 0.45 3.54 -8.51
CA GLU A 123 -0.48 3.78 -7.41
C GLU A 123 -0.68 2.51 -6.57
N SER A 124 -0.94 2.69 -5.28
CA SER A 124 -1.32 1.57 -4.42
C SER A 124 -2.73 1.10 -4.76
N PHE A 125 -2.90 -0.19 -4.93
CA PHE A 125 -4.20 -0.81 -5.15
C PHE A 125 -4.27 -2.17 -4.45
N ILE A 126 -5.26 -2.36 -3.58
CA ILE A 126 -5.53 -3.67 -2.99
C ILE A 126 -6.49 -4.43 -3.90
N PRO A 127 -6.11 -5.60 -4.42
CA PRO A 127 -6.96 -6.41 -5.28
C PRO A 127 -8.27 -6.80 -4.60
N VAL A 128 -9.39 -6.70 -5.33
CA VAL A 128 -10.73 -7.04 -4.85
C VAL A 128 -11.47 -7.89 -5.89
N SER A 129 -12.48 -8.67 -5.46
CA SER A 129 -13.28 -9.47 -6.39
C SER A 129 -14.12 -8.58 -7.31
N ALA A 130 -14.26 -8.97 -8.57
CA ALA A 130 -15.10 -8.26 -9.53
C ALA A 130 -16.56 -8.23 -9.09
N SER A 131 -17.05 -9.27 -8.42
CA SER A 131 -18.40 -9.30 -7.84
C SER A 131 -18.63 -8.14 -6.86
N ASN A 132 -17.67 -7.89 -5.94
CA ASN A 132 -17.80 -6.79 -4.98
C ASN A 132 -17.81 -5.42 -5.69
N VAL A 133 -17.00 -5.24 -6.74
CA VAL A 133 -16.99 -4.00 -7.51
C VAL A 133 -18.30 -3.79 -8.26
N LYS A 134 -18.85 -4.85 -8.90
CA LYS A 134 -20.16 -4.81 -9.55
C LYS A 134 -21.27 -4.42 -8.57
N ASP A 135 -21.30 -5.03 -7.39
CA ASP A 135 -22.27 -4.72 -6.34
C ASP A 135 -22.16 -3.24 -5.90
N ALA A 136 -20.96 -2.73 -5.73
CA ALA A 136 -20.72 -1.34 -5.35
C ALA A 136 -21.19 -0.35 -6.45
N VAL A 137 -20.91 -0.65 -7.72
CA VAL A 137 -21.36 0.15 -8.86
C VAL A 137 -22.89 0.15 -8.96
N GLU A 138 -23.54 -1.03 -8.84
CA GLU A 138 -25.01 -1.11 -8.85
C GLU A 138 -25.67 -0.33 -7.70
N GLN A 139 -25.11 -0.40 -6.50
CA GLN A 139 -25.62 0.37 -5.35
C GLN A 139 -25.50 1.87 -5.58
N SER A 140 -24.38 2.32 -6.14
CA SER A 140 -24.16 3.72 -6.48
C SER A 140 -25.18 4.22 -7.51
N VAL A 141 -25.49 3.40 -8.53
CA VAL A 141 -26.51 3.71 -9.53
C VAL A 141 -27.91 3.79 -8.90
N LYS A 142 -28.26 2.84 -8.01
CA LYS A 142 -29.56 2.85 -7.32
C LYS A 142 -29.72 4.10 -6.44
N GLN A 143 -28.69 4.48 -5.68
CA GLN A 143 -28.71 5.69 -4.85
C GLN A 143 -28.84 6.97 -5.71
N SER A 144 -28.16 7.03 -6.85
CA SER A 144 -28.25 8.18 -7.75
C SER A 144 -29.64 8.32 -8.36
N VAL A 145 -30.32 7.21 -8.68
CA VAL A 145 -31.70 7.20 -9.18
C VAL A 145 -32.71 7.63 -8.10
N GLU A 146 -32.53 7.21 -6.86
CA GLU A 146 -33.39 7.62 -5.74
C GLU A 146 -33.22 9.09 -5.40
N GLN A 147 -31.98 9.64 -5.43
CA GLN A 147 -31.70 11.06 -5.24
C GLN A 147 -32.18 11.93 -6.42
N SER A 148 -32.13 11.45 -7.65
CA SER A 148 -32.61 12.20 -8.82
C SER A 148 -34.12 12.35 -8.83
N SER A 149 -34.86 11.49 -8.14
CA SER A 149 -36.31 11.66 -7.94
C SER A 149 -36.67 12.77 -6.93
N SER A 150 -35.69 13.30 -6.21
CA SER A 150 -35.91 14.29 -5.13
C SER A 150 -35.21 15.64 -5.30
N LYS A 151 -34.57 16.00 -6.39
CA LYS A 151 -34.17 17.35 -6.85
C LYS A 151 -33.01 17.34 -7.86
N ASN A 152 -33.27 17.99 -9.02
CA ASN A 152 -32.30 18.63 -9.94
C ASN A 152 -30.88 18.01 -10.06
N GLY A 153 -30.70 17.20 -11.10
CA GLY A 153 -29.53 17.23 -12.00
C GLY A 153 -28.10 17.29 -11.43
N ALA A 154 -27.81 16.68 -10.30
CA ALA A 154 -26.45 16.50 -9.85
C ALA A 154 -25.98 15.10 -10.31
N THR A 155 -25.06 15.05 -11.24
CA THR A 155 -24.30 13.84 -11.55
C THR A 155 -23.53 13.46 -10.27
N VAL A 156 -23.92 12.37 -9.62
CA VAL A 156 -23.15 11.83 -8.50
C VAL A 156 -21.88 11.24 -9.10
N LYS A 157 -20.78 11.98 -9.02
CA LYS A 157 -19.46 11.38 -9.25
C LYS A 157 -19.23 10.43 -8.10
N LEU A 158 -18.89 9.18 -8.40
CA LEU A 158 -18.33 8.25 -7.42
C LEU A 158 -17.20 8.99 -6.69
N ALA A 159 -17.21 8.96 -5.36
CA ALA A 159 -16.29 9.73 -4.56
C ALA A 159 -14.85 9.36 -4.94
N LYS A 160 -14.10 10.34 -5.40
CA LYS A 160 -12.66 10.22 -5.49
C LYS A 160 -12.14 10.45 -4.08
N PHE A 161 -11.61 9.41 -3.48
CA PHE A 161 -11.03 9.51 -2.15
C PHE A 161 -9.65 10.15 -2.24
N ASP A 162 -9.57 11.42 -1.88
CA ASP A 162 -8.31 12.15 -1.71
C ASP A 162 -7.94 12.17 -0.23
N GLY A 163 -6.84 11.50 0.12
CA GLY A 163 -6.28 11.61 1.46
C GLY A 163 -7.05 10.81 2.52
N ASN A 164 -7.58 11.48 3.52
CA ASN A 164 -8.12 10.89 4.72
C ASN A 164 -9.65 10.86 4.74
N ASP A 165 -10.27 10.47 3.64
CA ASP A 165 -11.73 10.50 3.45
C ASP A 165 -12.49 9.60 4.41
N TYR A 166 -11.81 8.67 5.06
CA TYR A 166 -12.38 7.84 6.12
C TYR A 166 -12.39 8.49 7.49
N GLY A 167 -12.00 9.76 7.61
CA GLY A 167 -12.05 10.53 8.85
C GLY A 167 -10.95 10.22 9.87
N ALA A 168 -10.04 9.29 9.57
CA ALA A 168 -8.85 9.11 10.39
C ALA A 168 -7.91 10.33 10.23
N HIS A 169 -7.25 10.78 11.30
CA HIS A 169 -6.53 12.05 11.28
C HIS A 169 -5.35 12.10 12.24
N TRP A 170 -4.46 13.03 11.96
CA TRP A 170 -3.36 13.37 12.85
C TRP A 170 -3.84 14.27 14.00
N GLY A 171 -3.25 14.10 15.17
CA GLY A 171 -3.52 14.92 16.34
C GLY A 171 -2.41 14.83 17.37
N THR A 172 -2.72 15.23 18.60
CA THR A 172 -1.79 15.19 19.73
C THR A 172 -2.38 14.37 20.87
N TYR A 173 -1.57 13.50 21.45
CA TYR A 173 -1.89 12.74 22.65
C TYR A 173 -0.68 12.73 23.59
N ASN A 174 -0.90 13.08 24.86
CA ASN A 174 0.16 13.21 25.87
C ASN A 174 1.37 14.04 25.38
N ASN A 175 1.08 15.18 24.74
CA ASN A 175 2.07 16.10 24.16
C ASN A 175 2.95 15.48 23.07
N THR A 176 2.53 14.40 22.42
CA THR A 176 3.21 13.79 21.29
C THR A 176 2.28 13.68 20.09
N LYS A 177 2.84 13.72 18.88
CA LYS A 177 2.12 13.49 17.64
C LYS A 177 1.46 12.11 17.68
N ALA A 178 0.19 12.04 17.35
CA ALA A 178 -0.60 10.83 17.41
C ALA A 178 -1.50 10.71 16.17
N PHE A 179 -2.02 9.52 15.95
CA PHE A 179 -2.97 9.25 14.88
C PHE A 179 -4.25 8.68 15.50
N PHE A 180 -5.40 9.16 15.02
CA PHE A 180 -6.72 8.82 15.52
C PHE A 180 -7.55 8.17 14.40
N ASP A 181 -8.41 7.23 14.77
CA ASP A 181 -9.39 6.66 13.86
C ASP A 181 -10.56 7.64 13.58
N TYR A 182 -11.46 7.25 12.70
CA TYR A 182 -12.63 8.06 12.33
C TYR A 182 -13.60 8.35 13.48
N ARG A 183 -13.57 7.55 14.54
CA ARG A 183 -14.36 7.77 15.78
C ARG A 183 -13.63 8.62 16.80
N ASN A 184 -12.49 9.19 16.44
CA ASN A 184 -11.62 9.93 17.34
C ASN A 184 -11.02 9.08 18.48
N ASN A 185 -10.93 7.77 18.30
CA ASN A 185 -10.18 6.93 19.22
C ASN A 185 -8.69 6.99 18.88
N LEU A 186 -7.86 6.98 19.92
CA LEU A 186 -6.42 6.91 19.73
C LEU A 186 -6.03 5.60 19.04
N PHE A 187 -5.53 5.70 17.82
CA PHE A 187 -5.03 4.56 17.05
C PHE A 187 -3.54 4.31 17.33
N ALA A 188 -2.72 5.34 17.23
CA ALA A 188 -1.29 5.26 17.47
C ALA A 188 -0.77 6.50 18.19
N GLN A 189 -0.09 6.34 19.32
CA GLN A 189 0.64 7.41 19.97
C GLN A 189 2.10 7.46 19.50
N GLN A 190 2.72 8.64 19.53
CA GLN A 190 4.07 8.87 18.99
C GLN A 190 4.20 8.46 17.51
N ALA A 191 3.14 8.66 16.76
CA ALA A 191 3.06 8.29 15.36
C ALA A 191 3.96 9.16 14.50
N LYS A 192 4.52 8.57 13.43
CA LYS A 192 5.38 9.23 12.46
C LYS A 192 4.81 9.08 11.05
N GLY A 193 4.94 10.16 10.26
CA GLY A 193 4.63 10.15 8.85
C GLY A 193 5.78 9.57 8.04
N VAL A 194 5.57 8.37 7.49
CA VAL A 194 6.54 7.66 6.67
C VAL A 194 5.95 7.45 5.28
N ILE A 195 6.73 7.71 4.24
CA ILE A 195 6.28 7.54 2.86
C ILE A 195 6.86 6.26 2.25
N ASP A 196 6.05 5.61 1.42
CA ASP A 196 6.45 4.51 0.56
C ASP A 196 6.78 5.06 -0.83
N VAL A 197 7.94 4.68 -1.39
CA VAL A 197 8.43 5.21 -2.65
C VAL A 197 9.15 4.17 -3.50
N SER A 198 9.01 4.33 -4.82
CA SER A 198 9.68 3.54 -5.85
C SER A 198 10.13 4.42 -7.01
N SER A 199 10.52 3.83 -8.12
CA SER A 199 10.78 4.56 -9.38
C SER A 199 9.56 5.28 -9.94
N TRP A 200 8.36 4.86 -9.58
CA TRP A 200 7.11 5.43 -10.07
C TRP A 200 6.85 6.86 -9.57
N GLN A 201 7.40 7.26 -8.43
CA GLN A 201 7.35 8.64 -7.95
C GLN A 201 8.36 9.56 -8.65
N GLY A 202 9.19 9.02 -9.56
CA GLY A 202 10.18 9.79 -10.31
C GLY A 202 11.29 10.38 -9.44
N ASP A 203 11.73 11.59 -9.78
CA ASP A 203 12.78 12.29 -9.05
C ASP A 203 12.19 13.12 -7.90
N ILE A 204 12.21 12.56 -6.71
CA ILE A 204 11.72 13.20 -5.50
C ILE A 204 12.71 14.30 -5.06
N ASP A 205 12.21 15.50 -4.77
CA ASP A 205 12.95 16.53 -4.03
C ASP A 205 12.90 16.21 -2.53
N TRP A 206 13.82 15.39 -2.08
CA TRP A 206 13.88 14.93 -0.70
C TRP A 206 14.07 16.02 0.34
N ALA A 207 14.71 17.13 -0.04
CA ALA A 207 14.84 18.27 0.86
C ALA A 207 13.49 18.94 1.10
N LYS A 208 12.70 19.10 0.05
CA LYS A 208 11.33 19.64 0.17
C LYS A 208 10.39 18.64 0.86
N ALA A 209 10.52 17.34 0.57
CA ALA A 209 9.73 16.32 1.23
C ALA A 209 9.96 16.34 2.75
N LYS A 210 11.22 16.40 3.19
CA LYS A 210 11.58 16.55 4.60
C LYS A 210 11.05 17.84 5.22
N ALA A 211 11.21 18.97 4.53
CA ALA A 211 10.67 20.26 4.98
C ALA A 211 9.13 20.27 5.03
N GLY A 212 8.48 19.47 4.20
CA GLY A 212 7.03 19.25 4.17
C GLY A 212 6.51 18.26 5.21
N GLY A 213 7.36 17.75 6.12
CA GLY A 213 6.96 16.91 7.23
C GLY A 213 7.16 15.40 7.05
N VAL A 214 7.87 14.95 6.02
CA VAL A 214 8.25 13.55 5.88
C VAL A 214 9.27 13.18 6.97
N GLU A 215 8.91 12.20 7.80
CA GLU A 215 9.69 11.75 8.96
C GLU A 215 10.46 10.46 8.69
N GLY A 216 10.20 9.79 7.56
CA GLY A 216 10.89 8.59 7.14
C GLY A 216 10.42 8.09 5.79
N ALA A 217 11.09 7.06 5.28
CA ALA A 217 10.75 6.45 4.01
C ALA A 217 10.94 4.93 4.03
N ILE A 218 10.08 4.21 3.31
CA ILE A 218 10.29 2.82 2.93
C ILE A 218 10.49 2.81 1.41
N ILE A 219 11.65 2.33 0.97
CA ILE A 219 12.10 2.48 -0.42
C ILE A 219 12.06 1.12 -1.10
N ARG A 220 11.37 0.99 -2.25
CA ARG A 220 11.43 -0.22 -3.06
C ARG A 220 12.87 -0.46 -3.51
N LEU A 221 13.42 -1.61 -3.14
CA LEU A 221 14.73 -2.03 -3.63
C LEU A 221 14.62 -2.80 -4.95
N GLY A 222 13.52 -3.54 -5.14
CA GLY A 222 13.22 -4.33 -6.32
C GLY A 222 12.08 -5.30 -6.10
N PHE A 223 11.98 -6.28 -6.97
CA PHE A 223 10.94 -7.31 -6.95
C PHE A 223 11.42 -8.61 -7.60
N GLY A 224 10.78 -9.73 -7.24
CA GLY A 224 11.04 -11.05 -7.79
C GLY A 224 12.50 -11.49 -7.61
N TRP A 225 13.03 -12.30 -8.49
CA TRP A 225 14.44 -12.71 -8.50
C TRP A 225 15.06 -12.53 -9.86
N GLY A 226 16.36 -12.26 -9.90
CA GLY A 226 17.11 -12.05 -11.14
C GLY A 226 16.85 -10.72 -11.84
N ASN A 227 16.00 -9.87 -11.29
CA ASN A 227 15.72 -8.53 -11.82
C ASN A 227 16.75 -7.50 -11.34
N ASP A 228 16.85 -6.41 -12.08
CA ASP A 228 17.60 -5.24 -11.63
C ASP A 228 16.92 -4.61 -10.41
N ALA A 229 17.68 -3.81 -9.66
CA ALA A 229 17.12 -3.00 -8.60
C ALA A 229 16.16 -1.95 -9.19
N ASP A 230 15.21 -1.49 -8.37
CA ASP A 230 14.38 -0.33 -8.70
C ASP A 230 15.26 0.85 -9.15
N ALA A 231 14.92 1.46 -10.29
CA ALA A 231 15.75 2.46 -10.96
C ALA A 231 16.04 3.72 -10.11
N LYS A 232 15.24 3.99 -9.08
CA LYS A 232 15.41 5.12 -8.16
C LYS A 232 15.91 4.70 -6.77
N ALA A 233 16.02 3.41 -6.50
CA ALA A 233 16.40 2.92 -5.16
C ALA A 233 17.71 3.54 -4.64
N GLN A 234 18.78 3.43 -5.43
CA GLN A 234 20.09 3.97 -5.02
C GLN A 234 20.05 5.47 -4.77
N ARG A 235 19.37 6.24 -5.66
CA ARG A 235 19.21 7.68 -5.50
C ARG A 235 18.45 8.00 -4.21
N ASN A 236 17.32 7.36 -3.98
CA ASN A 236 16.47 7.60 -2.83
C ASN A 236 17.19 7.24 -1.51
N ILE A 237 17.91 6.12 -1.47
CA ILE A 237 18.76 5.72 -0.34
C ILE A 237 19.83 6.78 -0.05
N ASN A 238 20.55 7.23 -1.08
CA ASN A 238 21.62 8.22 -0.93
C ASN A 238 21.07 9.56 -0.41
N GLU A 239 19.93 10.00 -0.90
CA GLU A 239 19.29 11.23 -0.45
C GLU A 239 18.79 11.12 1.00
N CYS A 240 18.19 9.97 1.38
CA CYS A 240 17.81 9.72 2.77
C CYS A 240 19.04 9.76 3.70
N LYS A 241 20.14 9.12 3.31
CA LYS A 241 21.41 9.17 4.07
C LYS A 241 21.93 10.61 4.16
N ARG A 242 21.99 11.33 3.06
CA ARG A 242 22.50 12.71 3.00
C ARG A 242 21.71 13.68 3.89
N LEU A 243 20.40 13.51 3.94
CA LEU A 243 19.50 14.38 4.70
C LEU A 243 19.21 13.88 6.12
N GLY A 244 19.70 12.70 6.48
CA GLY A 244 19.40 12.08 7.77
C GLY A 244 17.93 11.71 7.92
N ILE A 245 17.26 11.32 6.82
CA ILE A 245 15.91 10.79 6.83
C ILE A 245 15.98 9.30 7.20
N PRO A 246 15.36 8.85 8.29
CA PRO A 246 15.25 7.42 8.61
C PRO A 246 14.62 6.65 7.47
N PHE A 247 15.19 5.50 7.10
CA PHE A 247 14.62 4.70 6.02
C PHE A 247 14.66 3.20 6.30
N GLY A 248 13.77 2.48 5.64
CA GLY A 248 13.74 1.05 5.44
C GLY A 248 13.64 0.72 3.95
N ILE A 249 13.56 -0.55 3.67
CA ILE A 249 13.55 -1.08 2.30
C ILE A 249 12.35 -2.02 2.16
N TYR A 250 11.77 -2.14 0.97
CA TYR A 250 10.89 -3.25 0.66
C TYR A 250 11.27 -3.97 -0.62
N TRP A 251 10.90 -5.23 -0.67
CA TRP A 251 11.09 -6.13 -1.80
C TRP A 251 9.77 -6.84 -2.11
N TYR A 252 9.20 -6.60 -3.28
CA TYR A 252 7.98 -7.25 -3.71
C TYR A 252 8.26 -8.69 -4.16
N SER A 253 7.48 -9.64 -3.65
CA SER A 253 7.69 -11.07 -3.88
C SER A 253 6.87 -11.60 -5.04
N TYR A 254 7.53 -12.43 -5.85
CA TYR A 254 6.90 -13.34 -6.81
C TYR A 254 7.13 -14.81 -6.46
N ALA A 255 7.61 -15.11 -5.26
CA ALA A 255 7.98 -16.45 -4.87
C ALA A 255 6.77 -17.40 -4.78
N GLU A 256 6.87 -18.53 -5.46
CA GLU A 256 5.90 -19.63 -5.41
C GLU A 256 6.28 -20.65 -4.32
N ASP A 257 7.56 -20.68 -3.92
CA ASP A 257 8.09 -21.61 -2.93
C ASP A 257 9.30 -21.03 -2.16
N ALA A 258 9.83 -21.83 -1.24
CA ALA A 258 10.99 -21.47 -0.44
C ALA A 258 12.30 -21.35 -1.25
N SER A 259 12.38 -21.92 -2.44
CA SER A 259 13.57 -21.80 -3.33
C SER A 259 13.59 -20.44 -4.00
N GLY A 260 12.48 -20.03 -4.60
CA GLY A 260 12.31 -18.70 -5.20
C GLY A 260 12.53 -17.60 -4.19
N SER A 261 11.91 -17.71 -3.01
CA SER A 261 12.07 -16.69 -1.96
C SER A 261 13.49 -16.58 -1.40
N ARG A 262 14.26 -17.68 -1.38
CA ARG A 262 15.67 -17.64 -1.02
C ARG A 262 16.49 -16.88 -2.08
N GLN A 263 16.15 -17.03 -3.35
CA GLN A 263 16.79 -16.28 -4.43
C GLN A 263 16.50 -14.77 -4.27
N GLU A 264 15.23 -14.40 -4.06
CA GLU A 264 14.85 -13.02 -3.76
C GLU A 264 15.64 -12.45 -2.56
N GLY A 265 15.75 -13.24 -1.47
CA GLY A 265 16.53 -12.81 -0.29
C GLY A 265 18.02 -12.61 -0.59
N ASN A 266 18.62 -13.46 -1.43
CA ASN A 266 20.01 -13.29 -1.86
C ASN A 266 20.19 -12.06 -2.76
N ASP A 267 19.22 -11.77 -3.62
CA ASP A 267 19.20 -10.56 -4.45
C ASP A 267 19.11 -9.29 -3.61
N VAL A 268 18.23 -9.29 -2.60
CA VAL A 268 18.15 -8.18 -1.61
C VAL A 268 19.49 -7.94 -0.95
N VAL A 269 20.14 -8.97 -0.42
CA VAL A 269 21.46 -8.86 0.25
C VAL A 269 22.52 -8.33 -0.72
N SER A 270 22.52 -8.84 -1.95
CA SER A 270 23.46 -8.41 -2.99
C SER A 270 23.29 -6.92 -3.32
N LYS A 271 22.05 -6.48 -3.56
CA LYS A 271 21.74 -5.09 -3.93
C LYS A 271 21.98 -4.12 -2.78
N LEU A 272 21.66 -4.49 -1.53
CA LEU A 272 21.98 -3.68 -0.36
C LEU A 272 23.49 -3.45 -0.22
N ARG A 273 24.30 -4.51 -0.41
CA ARG A 273 25.76 -4.41 -0.41
C ARG A 273 26.29 -3.57 -1.57
N GLN A 274 25.72 -3.75 -2.77
CA GLN A 274 26.07 -2.94 -3.94
C GLN A 274 25.84 -1.45 -3.71
N PHE A 275 24.76 -1.10 -3.04
CA PHE A 275 24.39 0.30 -2.72
C PHE A 275 25.04 0.82 -1.44
N GLY A 276 25.93 0.04 -0.82
CA GLY A 276 26.62 0.44 0.39
C GLY A 276 25.69 0.62 1.59
N VAL A 277 24.63 -0.17 1.66
CA VAL A 277 23.67 -0.14 2.77
C VAL A 277 24.07 -1.20 3.79
N SER A 278 24.56 -0.76 4.95
CA SER A 278 24.83 -1.62 6.09
C SER A 278 23.56 -1.84 6.94
N PRO A 279 23.52 -2.91 7.77
CA PRO A 279 22.41 -3.09 8.71
C PRO A 279 22.16 -1.89 9.63
N ASN A 280 23.19 -1.13 9.99
CA ASN A 280 23.10 0.03 10.87
C ASN A 280 22.48 1.27 10.18
N ASP A 281 22.46 1.32 8.86
CA ASP A 281 21.82 2.39 8.10
C ASP A 281 20.29 2.29 8.18
N LEU A 282 19.77 1.06 8.32
CA LEU A 282 18.34 0.78 8.28
C LEU A 282 17.69 1.07 9.64
N LYS A 283 16.91 2.13 9.70
CA LYS A 283 16.13 2.51 10.91
C LYS A 283 14.76 1.86 10.94
N TYR A 284 14.23 1.52 9.77
CA TYR A 284 13.06 0.66 9.59
C TYR A 284 13.48 -0.69 9.02
N PRO A 285 12.65 -1.71 9.10
CA PRO A 285 12.96 -3.04 8.59
C PRO A 285 13.28 -3.08 7.09
N VAL A 286 13.91 -4.18 6.67
CA VAL A 286 13.76 -4.69 5.32
C VAL A 286 12.47 -5.49 5.30
N TYR A 287 11.50 -5.02 4.51
CA TYR A 287 10.19 -5.64 4.41
C TYR A 287 10.13 -6.62 3.25
N TYR A 288 9.58 -7.77 3.53
CA TYR A 288 9.13 -8.71 2.50
C TYR A 288 7.68 -8.40 2.19
N ASP A 289 7.45 -7.88 1.01
CA ASP A 289 6.15 -7.43 0.53
C ASP A 289 5.44 -8.60 -0.15
N LEU A 290 4.39 -9.09 0.52
CA LEU A 290 3.63 -10.27 0.11
C LEU A 290 2.19 -9.87 -0.23
N GLU A 291 1.90 -9.91 -1.51
CA GLU A 291 0.61 -9.53 -2.07
C GLU A 291 0.12 -10.55 -3.10
N SER A 292 -1.11 -10.39 -3.56
CA SER A 292 -1.58 -11.10 -4.75
C SER A 292 -0.85 -10.55 -5.99
N TRP A 293 -0.39 -11.44 -6.84
CA TRP A 293 0.31 -11.07 -8.05
C TRP A 293 -0.16 -11.86 -9.27
N THR A 294 0.15 -11.34 -10.46
CA THR A 294 -0.12 -11.97 -11.74
C THR A 294 1.17 -12.04 -12.54
N TRP A 295 1.53 -13.24 -12.99
CA TRP A 295 2.69 -13.48 -13.83
C TRP A 295 2.40 -14.62 -14.79
N THR A 296 2.65 -14.41 -16.09
CA THR A 296 2.33 -15.37 -17.15
C THR A 296 2.93 -16.75 -16.90
N GLY A 297 2.07 -17.76 -16.81
CA GLY A 297 2.47 -19.16 -16.60
C GLY A 297 2.80 -19.52 -15.14
N HIS A 298 2.57 -18.61 -14.20
CA HIS A 298 2.83 -18.77 -12.76
C HIS A 298 1.59 -18.44 -11.94
N THR A 299 1.52 -18.97 -10.72
CA THR A 299 0.36 -18.79 -9.83
C THR A 299 0.82 -18.52 -8.39
N PRO A 300 0.33 -17.44 -7.73
CA PRO A 300 0.65 -17.21 -6.33
C PRO A 300 0.13 -18.35 -5.45
N PRO A 301 0.90 -18.78 -4.44
CA PRO A 301 0.40 -19.74 -3.48
C PRO A 301 -0.83 -19.21 -2.73
N THR A 302 -1.73 -20.12 -2.38
CA THR A 302 -2.90 -19.81 -1.52
C THR A 302 -2.83 -20.48 -0.16
N ASN A 303 -1.88 -21.41 0.03
CA ASN A 303 -1.74 -22.16 1.25
C ASN A 303 -0.83 -21.45 2.25
N PRO A 304 -1.32 -21.10 3.46
CA PRO A 304 -0.53 -20.41 4.48
C PRO A 304 0.76 -21.14 4.91
N ASN A 305 0.80 -22.46 4.82
CA ASN A 305 2.01 -23.22 5.14
C ASN A 305 3.10 -23.09 4.06
N VAL A 306 2.72 -22.90 2.80
CA VAL A 306 3.66 -22.61 1.71
C VAL A 306 4.25 -21.23 1.95
N TYR A 307 3.43 -20.22 2.22
CA TYR A 307 3.90 -18.88 2.56
C TYR A 307 4.76 -18.84 3.82
N ASN A 308 4.46 -19.65 4.83
CA ASN A 308 5.33 -19.78 5.98
C ASN A 308 6.74 -20.28 5.61
N GLY A 309 6.84 -21.24 4.69
CA GLY A 309 8.11 -21.69 4.11
C GLY A 309 8.84 -20.59 3.34
N ILE A 310 8.11 -19.86 2.51
CA ILE A 310 8.57 -18.70 1.74
C ILE A 310 9.19 -17.65 2.68
N VAL A 311 8.43 -17.19 3.68
CA VAL A 311 8.90 -16.18 4.65
C VAL A 311 10.14 -16.64 5.40
N ASN A 312 10.17 -17.89 5.88
CA ASN A 312 11.31 -18.39 6.63
C ASN A 312 12.58 -18.51 5.76
N ALA A 313 12.44 -18.89 4.49
CA ALA A 313 13.57 -18.99 3.57
C ALA A 313 14.16 -17.61 3.23
N TRP A 314 13.33 -16.60 3.00
CA TRP A 314 13.75 -15.23 2.78
C TRP A 314 14.46 -14.65 4.02
N TYR A 315 13.85 -14.81 5.22
CA TYR A 315 14.46 -14.39 6.47
C TYR A 315 15.82 -15.04 6.69
N GLY A 316 15.95 -16.34 6.43
CA GLY A 316 17.21 -17.07 6.54
C GLY A 316 18.29 -16.52 5.61
N ALA A 317 17.95 -16.13 4.39
CA ALA A 317 18.89 -15.53 3.45
C ALA A 317 19.40 -14.16 3.95
N LEU A 318 18.50 -13.27 4.38
CA LEU A 318 18.89 -11.96 4.88
C LEU A 318 19.68 -12.05 6.19
N GLN A 319 19.26 -12.89 7.13
CA GLN A 319 19.96 -13.09 8.41
C GLN A 319 21.38 -13.64 8.18
N SER A 320 21.55 -14.56 7.24
CA SER A 320 22.87 -15.05 6.81
C SER A 320 23.70 -13.95 6.15
N GLY A 321 23.05 -12.97 5.50
CA GLY A 321 23.66 -11.77 4.95
C GLY A 321 24.04 -10.71 6.00
N GLY A 322 23.61 -10.88 7.28
CA GLY A 322 23.86 -9.97 8.38
C GLY A 322 22.70 -9.01 8.70
N TYR A 323 21.60 -9.05 7.95
CA TYR A 323 20.44 -8.17 8.17
C TYR A 323 19.43 -8.82 9.11
N GLN A 324 19.21 -8.23 10.28
CA GLN A 324 18.37 -8.79 11.34
C GLN A 324 17.05 -8.01 11.52
N ASN A 325 17.01 -6.72 11.13
CA ASN A 325 15.81 -5.89 11.22
C ASN A 325 14.91 -6.16 10.01
N LEU A 326 14.05 -7.16 10.14
CA LEU A 326 13.20 -7.67 9.06
C LEU A 326 11.73 -7.58 9.43
N GLY A 327 10.86 -7.46 8.44
CA GLY A 327 9.43 -7.45 8.60
C GLY A 327 8.71 -8.03 7.39
N VAL A 328 7.47 -8.46 7.57
CA VAL A 328 6.54 -8.74 6.49
C VAL A 328 5.63 -7.53 6.33
N TYR A 329 5.36 -7.16 5.08
CA TYR A 329 4.26 -6.28 4.69
C TYR A 329 3.20 -7.08 3.95
N SER A 330 1.95 -6.73 4.19
CA SER A 330 0.80 -7.16 3.39
C SER A 330 -0.43 -6.33 3.74
N TYR A 331 -1.52 -6.54 3.00
CA TYR A 331 -2.82 -5.96 3.33
C TYR A 331 -3.72 -6.96 4.08
N THR A 332 -4.74 -6.43 4.77
CA THR A 332 -5.55 -7.20 5.73
C THR A 332 -6.25 -8.42 5.13
N SER A 333 -6.82 -8.30 3.92
CA SER A 333 -7.50 -9.43 3.27
C SER A 333 -6.53 -10.56 2.90
N TYR A 334 -5.32 -10.24 2.47
CA TYR A 334 -4.30 -11.25 2.16
C TYR A 334 -3.76 -11.94 3.42
N LEU A 335 -3.62 -11.17 4.51
CA LEU A 335 -3.28 -11.73 5.83
C LEU A 335 -4.36 -12.69 6.34
N GLN A 336 -5.63 -12.41 6.10
CA GLN A 336 -6.74 -13.28 6.51
C GLN A 336 -6.88 -14.54 5.64
N GLY A 337 -6.35 -14.52 4.44
CA GLY A 337 -6.39 -15.61 3.47
C GLY A 337 -5.05 -16.36 3.35
N PRO A 338 -4.30 -16.13 2.24
CA PRO A 338 -3.07 -16.87 1.93
C PRO A 338 -1.98 -16.77 3.00
N LEU A 339 -1.93 -15.67 3.77
CA LEU A 339 -0.94 -15.45 4.82
C LEU A 339 -1.45 -15.78 6.23
N ASN A 340 -2.57 -16.43 6.38
CA ASN A 340 -3.17 -16.75 7.69
C ASN A 340 -2.34 -17.79 8.45
N ASN A 341 -1.24 -17.34 9.03
CA ASN A 341 -0.29 -18.17 9.78
C ASN A 341 0.33 -17.38 10.94
N ALA A 342 0.34 -17.97 12.12
CA ALA A 342 0.82 -17.31 13.34
C ALA A 342 2.28 -16.84 13.26
N ASN A 343 3.17 -17.59 12.59
CA ASN A 343 4.57 -17.17 12.40
C ASN A 343 4.68 -15.96 11.44
N ILE A 344 3.82 -15.90 10.42
CA ILE A 344 3.75 -14.75 9.51
C ILE A 344 3.23 -13.53 10.27
N TYR A 345 2.16 -13.67 11.05
CA TYR A 345 1.61 -12.61 11.88
C TYR A 345 2.64 -12.04 12.87
N ALA A 346 3.42 -12.92 13.52
CA ALA A 346 4.50 -12.50 14.41
C ALA A 346 5.61 -11.71 13.71
N LYS A 347 5.78 -11.90 12.41
CA LYS A 347 6.77 -11.20 11.57
C LYS A 347 6.18 -9.99 10.85
N THR A 348 4.85 -9.82 10.81
CA THR A 348 4.21 -8.69 10.14
C THR A 348 4.48 -7.41 10.92
N ARG A 349 5.15 -6.47 10.26
CA ARG A 349 5.58 -5.18 10.80
C ARG A 349 4.98 -3.97 10.07
N TRP A 350 4.28 -4.23 8.98
CA TRP A 350 3.60 -3.19 8.21
C TRP A 350 2.35 -3.78 7.58
N VAL A 351 1.22 -3.09 7.72
CA VAL A 351 -0.10 -3.53 7.22
C VAL A 351 -0.73 -2.41 6.43
N ALA A 352 -1.22 -2.71 5.24
CA ALA A 352 -2.10 -1.82 4.51
C ALA A 352 -3.56 -2.17 4.82
N GLN A 353 -4.33 -1.14 5.09
CA GLN A 353 -5.77 -1.22 5.22
C GLN A 353 -6.39 0.09 4.80
N TYR A 354 -7.48 -0.01 4.05
CA TYR A 354 -8.27 1.11 3.60
C TYR A 354 -9.67 0.99 4.20
N GLY A 355 -10.21 2.09 4.64
CA GLY A 355 -11.51 2.11 5.29
C GLY A 355 -11.52 2.95 6.57
N PRO A 356 -12.69 3.19 7.14
CA PRO A 356 -12.82 4.04 8.32
C PRO A 356 -12.17 3.42 9.55
N GLN A 357 -12.02 2.10 9.59
CA GLN A 357 -11.52 1.37 10.74
C GLN A 357 -10.20 0.67 10.39
N MET A 358 -9.09 1.24 10.86
CA MET A 358 -7.76 0.66 10.71
C MET A 358 -7.53 -0.33 11.86
N GLU A 359 -7.83 -1.60 11.63
CA GLU A 359 -7.57 -2.66 12.60
C GLU A 359 -7.31 -4.00 11.93
N PHE A 360 -6.57 -4.84 12.61
CA PHE A 360 -6.49 -6.26 12.29
C PHE A 360 -6.59 -7.04 13.59
N THR A 361 -7.71 -7.72 13.77
CA THR A 361 -8.08 -8.34 15.06
C THR A 361 -7.12 -9.43 15.56
N ALA A 362 -6.29 -9.99 14.65
CA ALA A 362 -5.25 -10.94 15.04
C ALA A 362 -4.05 -10.27 15.73
N PHE A 363 -3.95 -8.93 15.71
CA PHE A 363 -2.90 -8.20 16.40
C PHE A 363 -3.43 -7.62 17.71
N GLY A 364 -2.69 -7.87 18.80
CA GLY A 364 -3.05 -7.34 20.10
C GLY A 364 -2.76 -5.84 20.28
N THR A 365 -1.95 -5.25 19.38
CA THR A 365 -1.50 -3.85 19.45
C THR A 365 -1.29 -3.26 18.06
N ASN A 366 -1.28 -1.93 17.97
CA ASN A 366 -1.02 -1.18 16.72
C ASN A 366 0.44 -0.71 16.62
N ASP A 367 1.39 -1.37 17.27
CA ASP A 367 2.80 -1.02 17.36
C ASP A 367 3.62 -1.39 16.11
N ARG A 368 3.06 -1.11 14.95
CA ARG A 368 3.63 -1.41 13.63
C ARG A 368 3.31 -0.33 12.62
N GLY A 369 3.80 -0.48 11.39
CA GLY A 369 3.41 0.36 10.26
C GLY A 369 1.95 0.08 9.83
N TRP A 370 1.25 1.17 9.49
CA TRP A 370 -0.13 1.15 8.98
C TRP A 370 -0.27 2.13 7.82
#